data_3750c3926d05415420102a24d206b17f
#
_entry.id   3750c3926d05415420102a24d206b17f
#
_cell.length_a   1.000
_cell.length_b   1.000
_cell.length_c   1.000
_cell.angle_alpha   90.00
_cell.angle_beta   90.00
_cell.angle_gamma   90.00
#
_symmetry.space_group_name_H-M   'P 1'
#
loop_
_entity.id
_entity.type
_entity.pdbx_description
1 polymer ?
#
loop_
_entity_poly.entity_id
_entity_poly.type
_entity_poly.pdbx_seq_one_letter_code
_entity_poly.pdbx_strand_id
1 'polypeptide(L)'
;MRTIFLHGLGQTAHDWQNVINQTSLSDVECPELFSLSEGDITYSSILNGIEKRYNNIAEPFRICGLSLGGILALDYTIRHGDKVSSLILIGVQYKVPSLLIDFQNLVFRCMP
;
A
#
# COMPACT_ATOMS: atom_id res chain seq x y z
N MET A 1 -8.99 -9.13 -13.64
CA MET A 1 -8.77 -7.86 -12.94
C MET A 1 -7.62 -8.00 -11.95
N ARG A 2 -6.70 -7.08 -11.96
CA ARG A 2 -5.55 -7.11 -11.07
C ARG A 2 -5.96 -6.82 -9.63
N THR A 3 -5.31 -7.49 -8.68
CA THR A 3 -5.44 -7.23 -7.26
C THR A 3 -4.08 -6.85 -6.70
N ILE A 4 -4.00 -5.72 -6.03
CA ILE A 4 -2.75 -5.20 -5.46
C ILE A 4 -2.86 -5.29 -3.94
N PHE A 5 -1.87 -5.91 -3.31
CA PHE A 5 -1.78 -6.05 -1.85
C PHE A 5 -0.64 -5.17 -1.32
N LEU A 6 -0.98 -4.28 -0.38
CA LEU A 6 0.00 -3.40 0.27
C LEU A 6 0.23 -3.85 1.71
N HIS A 7 1.47 -4.17 2.03
CA HIS A 7 1.83 -4.71 3.34
C HIS A 7 1.91 -3.62 4.41
N GLY A 8 1.91 -4.05 5.67
CA GLY A 8 2.07 -3.16 6.80
C GLY A 8 3.52 -2.85 7.14
N LEU A 9 3.71 -1.90 8.04
CA LEU A 9 5.03 -1.56 8.55
C LEU A 9 5.60 -2.76 9.33
N GLY A 10 6.87 -3.06 9.11
CA GLY A 10 7.51 -4.23 9.69
C GLY A 10 7.22 -5.53 8.97
N GLN A 11 6.46 -5.47 7.89
CA GLN A 11 6.18 -6.61 7.03
C GLN A 11 6.88 -6.47 5.68
N THR A 12 6.82 -7.53 4.88
CA THR A 12 7.32 -7.55 3.51
C THR A 12 6.21 -8.02 2.58
N ALA A 13 6.42 -7.86 1.29
CA ALA A 13 5.48 -8.38 0.28
C ALA A 13 5.26 -9.88 0.44
N HIS A 14 6.27 -10.62 0.90
CA HIS A 14 6.19 -12.06 1.10
C HIS A 14 5.15 -12.46 2.16
N ASP A 15 4.88 -11.59 3.13
CA ASP A 15 3.90 -11.88 4.19
C ASP A 15 2.49 -12.08 3.66
N TRP A 16 2.18 -11.61 2.46
CA TRP A 16 0.91 -11.83 1.80
C TRP A 16 0.80 -13.18 1.12
N GLN A 17 1.89 -13.93 0.98
CA GLN A 17 1.93 -15.13 0.14
C GLN A 17 0.95 -16.21 0.62
N ASN A 18 0.81 -16.41 1.93
CA ASN A 18 -0.12 -17.41 2.47
C ASN A 18 -1.57 -17.04 2.17
N VAL A 19 -1.91 -15.76 2.26
CA VAL A 19 -3.27 -15.28 1.94
C VAL A 19 -3.54 -15.48 0.46
N ILE A 20 -2.61 -15.09 -0.40
CA ILE A 20 -2.74 -15.21 -1.85
C ILE A 20 -2.91 -16.66 -2.26
N ASN A 21 -2.13 -17.57 -1.65
CA ASN A 21 -2.19 -19.02 -1.97
C ASN A 21 -3.54 -19.63 -1.64
N GLN A 22 -4.30 -19.04 -0.71
CA GLN A 22 -5.63 -19.53 -0.33
C GLN A 22 -6.75 -18.89 -1.14
N THR A 23 -6.42 -17.97 -2.04
CA THR A 23 -7.39 -17.33 -2.92
C THR A 23 -7.33 -17.96 -4.31
N SER A 24 -8.36 -17.68 -5.12
CA SER A 24 -8.36 -18.08 -6.52
C SER A 24 -7.89 -16.96 -7.44
N LEU A 25 -7.28 -15.92 -6.87
CA LEU A 25 -6.82 -14.75 -7.64
C LEU A 25 -5.61 -15.15 -8.49
N SER A 26 -5.64 -14.76 -9.76
CA SER A 26 -4.58 -15.10 -10.73
C SER A 26 -3.67 -13.93 -11.08
N ASP A 27 -4.19 -12.71 -11.06
CA ASP A 27 -3.43 -11.50 -11.40
C ASP A 27 -3.22 -10.67 -10.13
N VAL A 28 -2.14 -10.99 -9.41
CA VAL A 28 -1.85 -10.44 -8.09
C VAL A 28 -0.48 -9.77 -8.10
N GLU A 29 -0.39 -8.61 -7.47
CA GLU A 29 0.87 -7.92 -7.27
C GLU A 29 1.00 -7.48 -5.82
N CYS A 30 2.16 -7.74 -5.22
CA CYS A 30 2.51 -7.33 -3.85
C CYS A 30 3.82 -6.54 -3.91
N PRO A 31 3.77 -5.22 -4.12
CA PRO A 31 5.01 -4.44 -4.16
C PRO A 31 5.62 -4.31 -2.78
N GLU A 32 6.95 -4.25 -2.73
CA GLU A 32 7.68 -3.87 -1.53
C GLU A 32 7.58 -2.36 -1.38
N LEU A 33 6.84 -1.89 -0.36
CA LEU A 33 6.49 -0.47 -0.24
C LEU A 33 7.72 0.45 -0.20
N PHE A 34 8.75 0.06 0.56
CA PHE A 34 9.92 0.91 0.68
C PHE A 34 10.74 0.98 -0.61
N SER A 35 10.64 -0.04 -1.46
CA SER A 35 11.29 -0.05 -2.78
C SER A 35 10.60 0.88 -3.78
N LEU A 36 9.38 1.30 -3.51
CA LEU A 36 8.66 2.24 -4.37
C LEU A 36 9.11 3.69 -4.14
N SER A 37 9.75 3.95 -3.02
CA SER A 37 10.23 5.28 -2.67
C SER A 37 11.48 5.62 -3.48
N GLU A 38 11.52 6.82 -4.03
CA GLU A 38 12.72 7.39 -4.65
C GLU A 38 13.33 8.39 -3.67
N GLY A 39 14.62 8.20 -3.34
CA GLY A 39 15.30 9.04 -2.37
C GLY A 39 14.96 8.65 -0.93
N ASP A 40 14.69 9.64 -0.09
CA ASP A 40 14.36 9.39 1.32
C ASP A 40 13.03 8.66 1.45
N ILE A 41 12.98 7.70 2.36
CA ILE A 41 11.78 6.92 2.62
C ILE A 41 10.85 7.77 3.50
N THR A 42 9.80 8.30 2.91
CA THR A 42 8.74 9.04 3.58
C THR A 42 7.39 8.50 3.12
N TYR A 43 6.34 8.82 3.86
CA TYR A 43 4.98 8.49 3.43
C TYR A 43 4.69 9.04 2.02
N SER A 44 5.03 10.31 1.80
CA SER A 44 4.79 10.96 0.50
C SER A 44 5.58 10.31 -0.63
N SER A 45 6.83 9.90 -0.39
CA SER A 45 7.63 9.26 -1.44
C SER A 45 7.11 7.86 -1.77
N ILE A 46 6.62 7.13 -0.78
CA ILE A 46 6.00 5.82 -1.02
C ILE A 46 4.70 5.99 -1.80
N LEU A 47 3.84 6.93 -1.41
CA LEU A 47 2.60 7.21 -2.12
C LEU A 47 2.87 7.64 -3.57
N ASN A 48 3.84 8.51 -3.79
CA ASN A 48 4.26 8.89 -5.14
C ASN A 48 4.72 7.69 -5.96
N GLY A 49 5.44 6.77 -5.33
CA GLY A 49 5.88 5.53 -5.98
C GLY A 49 4.71 4.64 -6.39
N ILE A 50 3.70 4.55 -5.55
CA ILE A 50 2.46 3.84 -5.86
C ILE A 50 1.77 4.50 -7.06
N GLU A 51 1.65 5.81 -7.05
CA GLU A 51 1.03 6.56 -8.14
C GLU A 51 1.77 6.35 -9.47
N LYS A 52 3.09 6.44 -9.46
CA LYS A 52 3.90 6.21 -10.66
C LYS A 52 3.73 4.80 -11.20
N ARG A 53 3.64 3.82 -10.32
CA ARG A 53 3.56 2.42 -10.73
C ARG A 53 2.18 2.06 -11.28
N TYR A 54 1.10 2.58 -10.71
CA TYR A 54 -0.24 2.09 -11.00
C TYR A 54 -1.14 3.05 -11.77
N ASN A 55 -0.79 4.33 -11.87
CA ASN A 55 -1.64 5.29 -12.59
C ASN A 55 -1.72 5.03 -14.10
N ASN A 56 -0.76 4.29 -14.65
CA ASN A 56 -0.72 3.95 -16.07
C ASN A 56 -1.52 2.69 -16.41
N ILE A 57 -2.05 1.99 -15.42
CA ILE A 57 -2.90 0.83 -15.67
C ILE A 57 -4.24 1.32 -16.24
N ALA A 58 -4.61 0.81 -17.42
CA ALA A 58 -5.81 1.26 -18.11
C ALA A 58 -7.09 0.79 -17.42
N GLU A 59 -7.10 -0.45 -16.93
CA GLU A 59 -8.28 -1.03 -16.28
C GLU A 59 -8.27 -0.77 -14.77
N PRO A 60 -9.45 -0.56 -14.17
CA PRO A 60 -9.53 -0.48 -12.70
C PRO A 60 -9.04 -1.76 -12.05
N PHE A 61 -8.49 -1.64 -10.85
CA PHE A 61 -7.96 -2.76 -10.10
C PHE A 61 -8.51 -2.77 -8.67
N ARG A 62 -8.40 -3.93 -8.02
CA ARG A 62 -8.71 -4.07 -6.60
C ARG A 62 -7.46 -3.76 -5.80
N ILE A 63 -7.64 -3.11 -4.65
CA ILE A 63 -6.52 -2.81 -3.75
C ILE A 63 -6.88 -3.22 -2.33
N CYS A 64 -5.98 -3.95 -1.70
CA CYS A 64 -6.13 -4.42 -0.33
C CYS A 64 -4.90 -3.98 0.46
N GLY A 65 -5.12 -3.32 1.59
CA GLY A 65 -4.02 -2.83 2.41
C GLY A 65 -4.17 -3.18 3.86
N LEU A 66 -3.05 -3.51 4.50
CA LEU A 66 -2.96 -3.85 5.92
C LEU A 66 -2.21 -2.75 6.65
N SER A 67 -2.81 -2.18 7.68
CA SER A 67 -2.20 -1.16 8.55
C SER A 67 -1.67 0.02 7.71
N LEU A 68 -0.36 0.26 7.66
CA LEU A 68 0.23 1.30 6.80
C LEU A 68 -0.19 1.14 5.34
N GLY A 69 -0.13 -0.08 4.82
CA GLY A 69 -0.58 -0.36 3.46
C GLY A 69 -2.05 -0.01 3.25
N GLY A 70 -2.87 -0.15 4.30
CA GLY A 70 -4.27 0.25 4.27
C GLY A 70 -4.44 1.76 4.17
N ILE A 71 -3.63 2.53 4.90
CA ILE A 71 -3.68 4.00 4.83
C ILE A 71 -3.26 4.48 3.45
N LEU A 72 -2.21 3.90 2.90
CA LEU A 72 -1.75 4.21 1.54
C LEU A 72 -2.82 3.85 0.51
N ALA A 73 -3.46 2.69 0.67
CA ALA A 73 -4.53 2.25 -0.24
C ALA A 73 -5.73 3.19 -0.17
N LEU A 74 -6.11 3.63 1.03
CA LEU A 74 -7.20 4.58 1.21
C LEU A 74 -6.88 5.93 0.56
N ASP A 75 -5.69 6.46 0.84
CA ASP A 75 -5.26 7.74 0.29
C ASP A 75 -5.19 7.68 -1.24
N TYR A 76 -4.62 6.61 -1.77
CA TYR A 76 -4.59 6.39 -3.21
C TYR A 76 -6.00 6.37 -3.82
N THR A 77 -6.92 5.66 -3.16
CA THR A 77 -8.31 5.53 -3.63
C THR A 77 -9.03 6.88 -3.60
N ILE A 78 -8.79 7.69 -2.56
CA ILE A 78 -9.39 9.02 -2.48
C ILE A 78 -8.91 9.91 -3.63
N ARG A 79 -7.62 9.82 -3.98
CA ARG A 79 -7.02 10.61 -5.05
C ARG A 79 -7.35 10.11 -6.45
N HIS A 80 -7.49 8.80 -6.60
CA HIS A 80 -7.62 8.13 -7.89
C HIS A 80 -8.75 7.12 -7.88
N GLY A 81 -9.95 7.54 -7.44
CA GLY A 81 -11.08 6.65 -7.29
C GLY A 81 -11.52 5.96 -8.59
N ASP A 82 -11.27 6.59 -9.72
CA ASP A 82 -11.56 6.01 -11.05
C ASP A 82 -10.66 4.80 -11.37
N LYS A 83 -9.52 4.68 -10.69
CA LYS A 83 -8.58 3.56 -10.85
C LYS A 83 -8.92 2.34 -9.99
N VAL A 84 -9.74 2.51 -8.96
CA VAL A 84 -9.96 1.49 -7.94
C VAL A 84 -11.37 0.96 -8.03
N SER A 85 -11.53 -0.33 -8.36
CA SER A 85 -12.83 -0.98 -8.43
C SER A 85 -13.34 -1.40 -7.06
N SER A 86 -12.43 -1.79 -6.16
CA SER A 86 -12.78 -2.12 -4.77
C SER A 86 -11.57 -1.90 -3.86
N LEU A 87 -11.86 -1.53 -2.63
CA LEU A 87 -10.86 -1.24 -1.60
C LEU A 87 -11.16 -2.08 -0.37
N ILE A 88 -10.15 -2.82 0.10
CA ILE A 88 -10.24 -3.64 1.31
C ILE A 88 -9.20 -3.11 2.30
N LEU A 89 -9.65 -2.73 3.48
CA LEU A 89 -8.79 -2.21 4.54
C LEU A 89 -8.78 -3.17 5.72
N ILE A 90 -7.60 -3.50 6.21
CA ILE A 90 -7.41 -4.41 7.33
C ILE A 90 -6.57 -3.70 8.39
N GLY A 91 -7.09 -3.60 9.62
CA GLY A 91 -6.36 -3.04 10.75
C GLY A 91 -6.03 -1.57 10.61
N VAL A 92 -6.82 -0.80 9.87
CA VAL A 92 -6.61 0.63 9.67
C VAL A 92 -7.31 1.41 10.79
N GLN A 93 -6.58 2.34 11.42
CA GLN A 93 -7.13 3.22 12.43
C GLN A 93 -7.62 4.53 11.81
N TYR A 94 -8.68 5.10 12.38
CA TYR A 94 -9.30 6.31 11.85
C TYR A 94 -8.48 7.59 12.06
N LYS A 95 -7.51 7.57 12.98
CA LYS A 95 -6.70 8.75 13.27
C LYS A 95 -5.50 8.81 12.33
N VAL A 96 -5.77 9.11 11.07
CA VAL A 96 -4.74 9.17 10.01
C VAL A 96 -3.57 10.10 10.36
N PRO A 97 -3.77 11.33 10.88
CA PRO A 97 -2.62 12.18 11.22
C PRO A 97 -1.70 11.58 12.27
N SER A 98 -2.25 10.96 13.31
CA SER A 98 -1.44 10.29 14.33
C SER A 98 -0.65 9.13 13.75
N LEU A 99 -1.28 8.35 12.88
CA LEU A 99 -0.62 7.22 12.21
C LEU A 99 0.51 7.68 11.31
N LEU A 100 0.33 8.81 10.61
CA LEU A 100 1.40 9.37 9.77
C LEU A 100 2.59 9.82 10.59
N ILE A 101 2.35 10.45 11.75
CA ILE A 101 3.40 10.87 12.67
C ILE A 101 4.11 9.63 13.25
N ASP A 102 3.36 8.65 13.69
CA ASP A 102 3.91 7.41 14.24
C ASP A 102 4.74 6.67 13.20
N PHE A 103 4.28 6.63 11.96
CA PHE A 103 5.01 6.04 10.86
C PHE A 103 6.32 6.78 10.60
N GLN A 104 6.28 8.11 10.52
CA GLN A 104 7.49 8.90 10.31
C GLN A 104 8.50 8.69 11.43
N ASN A 105 8.05 8.70 12.68
CA ASN A 105 8.91 8.46 13.82
C ASN A 105 9.55 7.07 13.77
N LEU A 106 8.78 6.06 13.38
CA LEU A 106 9.29 4.70 13.28
C LEU A 106 10.29 4.55 12.13
N VAL A 107 10.02 5.19 11.00
CA VAL A 107 10.96 5.21 9.87
C VAL A 107 12.28 5.86 10.30
N PHE A 108 12.23 7.00 10.98
CA PHE A 108 13.43 7.67 11.47
C PHE A 108 14.22 6.81 12.47
N ARG A 109 13.55 6.02 13.29
CA ARG A 109 14.23 5.09 14.21
C ARG A 109 14.90 3.92 13.49
N CYS A 110 14.37 3.51 12.35
CA CYS A 110 14.89 2.37 11.59
C CYS A 110 15.92 2.79 10.53
N MET A 111 16.10 4.07 10.30
CA MET A 111 17.10 4.57 9.35
C MET A 111 18.48 4.54 9.98
N PRO A 112 19.51 4.07 9.27
CA PRO A 112 20.89 4.08 9.74
C PRO A 112 21.46 5.49 9.87
#